data_31d390640dca7d367ed9292eb987ade3
#
_entry.id   31d390640dca7d367ed9292eb987ade3
#
_cell.length_a   1.000
_cell.length_b   1.000
_cell.length_c   1.000
_cell.angle_alpha   90.00
_cell.angle_beta   90.00
_cell.angle_gamma   90.00
#
_symmetry.space_group_name_H-M   'P 1'
#
loop_
_entity.id
_entity.type
_entity.pdbx_description
1 polymer ?
#
loop_
_entity_poly.entity_id
_entity_poly.type
_entity_poly.pdbx_seq_one_letter_code
_entity_poly.pdbx_strand_id
1 'polypeptide(L)'
;MKHVLVCAAALMLLPACTYSVSGHGDNRSAESAGMVASRHVDVPGDAEFSGMIVNAHGDVGRDLELSGASVRSNADVGGNLTADGARVRFTGSVGGNAQIAAGTAYLDARILGDAEIAAGRITLDGDLGGRLVMDAGHMNLRGTVHGPVEIRGHGRHEGRNGRVELSGHLAQGGLICAAEVEIGRSARIEGDLLVISDHRPAGDGFRYEALNGRDCEHL
;
A
#
# COMPACT_ATOMS: atom_id res chain seq x y z
N MET A 1 12.56 -17.58 -29.50
CA MET A 1 11.79 -18.83 -29.49
C MET A 1 10.73 -18.71 -28.42
N LYS A 2 9.44 -18.77 -28.81
CA LYS A 2 8.32 -18.70 -27.88
C LYS A 2 8.26 -20.01 -27.10
N HIS A 3 8.56 -20.00 -25.82
CA HIS A 3 8.20 -21.14 -24.96
C HIS A 3 6.83 -20.84 -24.33
N VAL A 4 5.78 -21.22 -25.06
CA VAL A 4 4.44 -21.33 -24.49
C VAL A 4 4.37 -22.72 -23.84
N LEU A 5 4.44 -22.77 -22.53
CA LEU A 5 4.15 -24.00 -21.80
C LEU A 5 2.63 -24.06 -21.57
N VAL A 6 1.94 -24.63 -22.54
CA VAL A 6 0.52 -24.97 -22.38
C VAL A 6 0.45 -26.26 -21.57
N CYS A 7 0.05 -26.17 -20.30
CA CYS A 7 -0.36 -27.34 -19.56
C CYS A 7 -1.71 -27.83 -20.11
N ALA A 8 -1.68 -28.78 -21.02
CA ALA A 8 -2.89 -29.51 -21.45
C ALA A 8 -3.31 -30.43 -20.31
N ALA A 9 -4.39 -30.08 -19.61
CA ALA A 9 -4.99 -30.91 -18.57
C ALA A 9 -6.12 -31.74 -19.15
N ALA A 10 -6.03 -33.03 -18.93
CA ALA A 10 -7.16 -33.95 -19.02
C ALA A 10 -8.18 -33.64 -17.91
N LEU A 11 -9.40 -33.52 -18.30
CA LEU A 11 -10.69 -33.59 -17.60
C LEU A 11 -10.64 -33.82 -16.08
N MET A 12 -10.57 -32.73 -15.27
CA MET A 12 -11.26 -32.54 -14.00
C MET A 12 -11.09 -31.05 -13.64
N LEU A 13 -12.17 -30.41 -13.20
CA LEU A 13 -12.33 -28.99 -12.83
C LEU A 13 -11.23 -28.49 -11.88
N LEU A 14 -10.03 -28.34 -12.36
CA LEU A 14 -8.95 -27.63 -11.67
C LEU A 14 -8.81 -26.25 -12.33
N PRO A 15 -8.75 -25.16 -11.56
CA PRO A 15 -8.49 -23.85 -12.12
C PRO A 15 -7.14 -23.89 -12.85
N ALA A 16 -7.17 -23.62 -14.14
CA ALA A 16 -5.97 -23.59 -14.97
C ALA A 16 -5.04 -22.50 -14.46
N CYS A 17 -3.87 -22.88 -13.94
CA CYS A 17 -2.78 -21.95 -13.70
C CYS A 17 -2.18 -21.57 -15.04
N THR A 18 -2.28 -20.31 -15.42
CA THR A 18 -1.61 -19.77 -16.60
C THR A 18 -0.39 -18.98 -16.13
N TYR A 19 0.74 -19.24 -16.75
CA TYR A 19 1.94 -18.44 -16.63
C TYR A 19 2.49 -18.18 -18.01
N SER A 20 2.73 -16.94 -18.34
CA SER A 20 3.34 -16.55 -19.61
C SER A 20 4.45 -15.53 -19.37
N VAL A 21 5.53 -15.66 -20.13
CA VAL A 21 6.55 -14.63 -20.28
C VAL A 21 6.57 -14.22 -21.74
N SER A 22 6.33 -12.96 -22.01
CA SER A 22 6.30 -12.40 -23.36
C SER A 22 7.38 -11.31 -23.53
N GLY A 23 7.80 -11.09 -24.78
CA GLY A 23 8.77 -10.05 -25.11
C GLY A 23 10.17 -10.60 -25.45
N HIS A 24 11.07 -9.71 -25.84
CA HIS A 24 12.47 -9.98 -26.19
C HIS A 24 13.40 -8.97 -25.54
N GLY A 25 14.56 -9.44 -25.07
CA GLY A 25 15.59 -8.58 -24.46
C GLY A 25 15.08 -7.86 -23.22
N ASP A 26 15.28 -6.56 -23.13
CA ASP A 26 14.96 -5.70 -21.99
C ASP A 26 13.46 -5.39 -21.84
N ASN A 27 12.61 -5.95 -22.70
CA ASN A 27 11.16 -5.75 -22.64
C ASN A 27 10.39 -7.06 -22.39
N ARG A 28 10.92 -7.92 -21.52
CA ARG A 28 10.21 -9.14 -21.09
C ARG A 28 9.28 -8.81 -19.94
N SER A 29 8.03 -9.23 -20.07
CA SER A 29 6.98 -9.10 -19.06
C SER A 29 6.51 -10.46 -18.60
N ALA A 30 6.07 -10.58 -17.36
CA ALA A 30 5.57 -11.81 -16.76
C ALA A 30 4.12 -11.67 -16.31
N GLU A 31 3.29 -12.67 -16.65
CA GLU A 31 1.90 -12.75 -16.20
C GLU A 31 1.65 -14.11 -15.57
N SER A 32 0.91 -14.14 -14.47
CA SER A 32 0.48 -15.39 -13.85
C SER A 32 -0.91 -15.25 -13.25
N ALA A 33 -1.80 -16.16 -13.62
CA ALA A 33 -3.14 -16.24 -13.09
C ALA A 33 -3.47 -17.65 -12.60
N GLY A 34 -4.20 -17.77 -11.47
CA GLY A 34 -4.61 -19.07 -10.94
C GLY A 34 -5.06 -18.98 -9.49
N MET A 35 -5.44 -20.15 -8.92
CA MET A 35 -5.83 -20.20 -7.51
C MET A 35 -4.67 -19.80 -6.58
N VAL A 36 -3.46 -20.24 -6.90
CA VAL A 36 -2.22 -19.86 -6.19
C VAL A 36 -1.20 -19.43 -7.23
N ALA A 37 -0.86 -18.14 -7.24
CA ALA A 37 0.22 -17.60 -8.03
C ALA A 37 1.43 -17.34 -7.10
N SER A 38 2.38 -18.25 -7.08
CA SER A 38 3.62 -18.11 -6.29
C SER A 38 4.81 -18.18 -7.23
N ARG A 39 5.58 -17.09 -7.35
CA ARG A 39 6.67 -16.97 -8.32
C ARG A 39 7.84 -16.16 -7.80
N HIS A 40 9.00 -16.64 -8.15
CA HIS A 40 10.20 -15.82 -8.25
C HIS A 40 10.18 -15.14 -9.61
N VAL A 41 10.30 -13.84 -9.62
CA VAL A 41 10.22 -12.99 -10.81
C VAL A 41 11.55 -12.28 -10.98
N ASP A 42 12.09 -12.37 -12.17
CA ASP A 42 13.28 -11.63 -12.59
C ASP A 42 13.01 -11.20 -14.04
N VAL A 43 12.34 -10.07 -14.16
CA VAL A 43 11.94 -9.52 -15.47
C VAL A 43 12.29 -8.04 -15.55
N PRO A 44 12.89 -7.62 -16.67
CA PRO A 44 13.18 -6.19 -16.90
C PRO A 44 11.96 -5.35 -17.26
N GLY A 45 10.83 -5.98 -17.57
CA GLY A 45 9.56 -5.34 -17.90
C GLY A 45 8.58 -5.37 -16.75
N ASP A 46 7.29 -5.38 -17.10
CA ASP A 46 6.18 -5.40 -16.16
C ASP A 46 5.88 -6.81 -15.68
N ALA A 47 5.26 -6.91 -14.51
CA ALA A 47 4.78 -8.18 -13.99
C ALA A 47 3.35 -8.04 -13.46
N GLU A 48 2.48 -8.99 -13.80
CA GLU A 48 1.09 -9.07 -13.34
C GLU A 48 0.82 -10.45 -12.72
N PHE A 49 0.29 -10.45 -11.50
CA PHE A 49 -0.08 -11.67 -10.79
C PHE A 49 -1.49 -11.55 -10.23
N SER A 50 -2.33 -12.52 -10.58
CA SER A 50 -3.71 -12.59 -10.10
C SER A 50 -4.06 -13.97 -9.55
N GLY A 51 -4.83 -14.01 -8.46
CA GLY A 51 -5.26 -15.29 -7.86
C GLY A 51 -5.87 -15.14 -6.47
N MET A 52 -6.32 -16.27 -5.90
CA MET A 52 -6.75 -16.25 -4.50
C MET A 52 -5.59 -15.99 -3.55
N ILE A 53 -4.45 -16.62 -3.81
CA ILE A 53 -3.21 -16.43 -3.05
C ILE A 53 -2.12 -16.04 -4.05
N VAL A 54 -1.57 -14.85 -3.87
CA VAL A 54 -0.48 -14.31 -4.69
C VAL A 54 0.75 -14.14 -3.82
N ASN A 55 1.86 -14.76 -4.21
CA ASN A 55 3.16 -14.56 -3.61
C ASN A 55 4.16 -14.19 -4.71
N ALA A 56 4.60 -12.95 -4.73
CA ALA A 56 5.60 -12.43 -5.67
C ALA A 56 6.89 -12.08 -4.93
N HIS A 57 8.04 -12.46 -5.49
CA HIS A 57 9.35 -12.14 -4.93
C HIS A 57 10.39 -12.07 -6.05
N GLY A 58 11.42 -11.25 -5.87
CA GLY A 58 12.47 -11.02 -6.86
C GLY A 58 12.42 -9.61 -7.45
N ASP A 59 12.92 -9.44 -8.66
CA ASP A 59 13.14 -8.15 -9.29
C ASP A 59 12.17 -7.92 -10.46
N VAL A 60 11.50 -6.77 -10.46
CA VAL A 60 10.64 -6.30 -11.54
C VAL A 60 11.18 -4.95 -12.01
N GLY A 61 11.64 -4.90 -13.26
CA GLY A 61 12.33 -3.71 -13.78
C GLY A 61 11.40 -2.49 -13.99
N ARG A 62 10.09 -2.73 -14.18
CA ARG A 62 9.09 -1.66 -14.36
C ARG A 62 7.94 -1.84 -13.38
N ASP A 63 6.72 -1.98 -13.85
CA ASP A 63 5.53 -1.95 -13.02
C ASP A 63 5.14 -3.35 -12.53
N LEU A 64 4.66 -3.42 -11.29
CA LEU A 64 4.16 -4.65 -10.67
C LEU A 64 2.69 -4.48 -10.30
N GLU A 65 1.83 -5.36 -10.84
CA GLU A 65 0.42 -5.44 -10.49
C GLU A 65 0.11 -6.76 -9.78
N LEU A 66 -0.54 -6.66 -8.61
CA LEU A 66 -0.88 -7.78 -7.76
C LEU A 66 -2.37 -7.75 -7.40
N SER A 67 -3.11 -8.81 -7.69
CA SER A 67 -4.54 -8.88 -7.37
C SER A 67 -4.91 -10.23 -6.75
N GLY A 68 -5.53 -10.22 -5.55
CA GLY A 68 -5.93 -11.47 -4.90
C GLY A 68 -6.56 -11.33 -3.53
N ALA A 69 -7.14 -12.43 -3.03
CA ALA A 69 -7.67 -12.43 -1.66
C ALA A 69 -6.55 -12.31 -0.61
N SER A 70 -5.40 -12.92 -0.87
CA SER A 70 -4.20 -12.78 -0.02
C SER A 70 -2.98 -12.52 -0.89
N VAL A 71 -2.45 -11.32 -0.84
CA VAL A 71 -1.27 -10.87 -1.57
C VAL A 71 -0.11 -10.71 -0.60
N ARG A 72 1.01 -11.35 -0.92
CA ARG A 72 2.30 -11.16 -0.26
C ARG A 72 3.37 -10.91 -1.29
N SER A 73 4.12 -9.86 -1.11
CA SER A 73 5.25 -9.56 -1.98
C SER A 73 6.45 -9.09 -1.17
N ASN A 74 7.63 -9.54 -1.60
CA ASN A 74 8.92 -9.00 -1.20
C ASN A 74 9.77 -8.75 -2.45
N ALA A 75 9.19 -8.05 -3.40
CA ALA A 75 9.82 -7.73 -4.67
C ALA A 75 10.47 -6.34 -4.63
N ASP A 76 11.54 -6.20 -5.40
CA ASP A 76 12.11 -4.91 -5.75
C ASP A 76 11.54 -4.47 -7.11
N VAL A 77 10.80 -3.37 -7.10
CA VAL A 77 10.06 -2.85 -8.24
C VAL A 77 10.70 -1.56 -8.72
N GLY A 78 11.19 -1.55 -9.96
CA GLY A 78 11.83 -0.37 -10.54
C GLY A 78 10.86 0.75 -10.91
N GLY A 79 9.61 0.41 -11.25
CA GLY A 79 8.51 1.33 -11.58
C GLY A 79 7.48 1.45 -10.48
N ASN A 80 6.20 1.36 -10.86
CA ASN A 80 5.07 1.54 -9.95
C ASN A 80 4.57 0.20 -9.39
N LEU A 81 3.96 0.26 -8.21
CA LEU A 81 3.28 -0.86 -7.58
C LEU A 81 1.77 -0.61 -7.52
N THR A 82 0.98 -1.55 -8.02
CA THR A 82 -0.47 -1.62 -7.80
C THR A 82 -0.78 -2.92 -7.08
N ALA A 83 -1.51 -2.86 -5.95
CA ALA A 83 -1.84 -4.07 -5.20
C ALA A 83 -3.26 -4.02 -4.61
N ASP A 84 -4.08 -4.99 -5.01
CA ASP A 84 -5.48 -5.11 -4.62
C ASP A 84 -5.77 -6.42 -3.89
N GLY A 85 -6.52 -6.36 -2.78
CA GLY A 85 -6.90 -7.60 -2.11
C GLY A 85 -7.58 -7.47 -0.76
N ALA A 86 -8.08 -8.60 -0.24
CA ALA A 86 -8.61 -8.59 1.11
C ALA A 86 -7.49 -8.39 2.16
N ARG A 87 -6.31 -8.95 1.89
CA ARG A 87 -5.10 -8.72 2.71
C ARG A 87 -3.89 -8.54 1.79
N VAL A 88 -3.24 -7.39 1.90
CA VAL A 88 -2.01 -7.07 1.19
C VAL A 88 -0.86 -6.90 2.19
N ARG A 89 0.23 -7.62 1.97
CA ARG A 89 1.50 -7.41 2.65
C ARG A 89 2.58 -7.19 1.61
N PHE A 90 3.21 -6.05 1.65
CA PHE A 90 4.32 -5.71 0.79
C PHE A 90 5.56 -5.35 1.62
N THR A 91 6.68 -5.97 1.28
CA THR A 91 8.02 -5.66 1.79
C THR A 91 8.95 -5.56 0.59
N GLY A 92 9.93 -4.66 0.61
CA GLY A 92 10.83 -4.47 -0.53
C GLY A 92 10.96 -3.00 -0.92
N SER A 93 11.25 -2.74 -2.19
CA SER A 93 11.42 -1.38 -2.69
C SER A 93 10.52 -1.08 -3.90
N VAL A 94 10.11 0.18 -4.03
CA VAL A 94 9.35 0.71 -5.17
C VAL A 94 10.02 1.98 -5.65
N GLY A 95 10.52 1.96 -6.89
CA GLY A 95 11.19 3.10 -7.50
C GLY A 95 10.24 4.21 -7.97
N GLY A 96 8.98 3.89 -8.24
CA GLY A 96 7.92 4.81 -8.61
C GLY A 96 6.90 5.02 -7.49
N ASN A 97 5.62 5.09 -7.88
CA ASN A 97 4.48 5.29 -6.99
C ASN A 97 3.90 3.95 -6.51
N ALA A 98 3.21 3.96 -5.37
CA ALA A 98 2.47 2.81 -4.87
C ALA A 98 0.99 3.13 -4.72
N GLN A 99 0.12 2.28 -5.28
CA GLN A 99 -1.32 2.33 -5.10
C GLN A 99 -1.82 1.02 -4.52
N ILE A 100 -2.48 1.08 -3.35
CA ILE A 100 -2.90 -0.12 -2.63
C ILE A 100 -4.35 0.01 -2.17
N ALA A 101 -5.18 -0.96 -2.56
CA ALA A 101 -6.55 -1.07 -2.08
C ALA A 101 -6.77 -2.42 -1.37
N ALA A 102 -7.12 -2.40 -0.07
CA ALA A 102 -7.18 -3.64 0.69
C ALA A 102 -8.21 -3.64 1.83
N GLY A 103 -8.60 -4.82 2.29
CA GLY A 103 -9.27 -4.94 3.59
C GLY A 103 -8.28 -4.65 4.74
N THR A 104 -7.05 -5.14 4.62
CA THR A 104 -5.93 -4.87 5.53
C THR A 104 -4.64 -4.75 4.74
N ALA A 105 -3.94 -3.63 4.87
CA ALA A 105 -2.65 -3.34 4.27
C ALA A 105 -1.54 -3.31 5.32
N TYR A 106 -0.45 -4.03 5.06
CA TYR A 106 0.79 -3.95 5.82
C TYR A 106 1.93 -3.67 4.85
N LEU A 107 2.59 -2.55 5.05
CA LEU A 107 3.72 -2.12 4.24
C LEU A 107 4.94 -1.92 5.14
N ASP A 108 6.02 -2.59 4.78
CA ASP A 108 7.35 -2.38 5.33
C ASP A 108 8.29 -2.24 4.12
N ALA A 109 8.30 -1.05 3.54
CA ALA A 109 8.89 -0.83 2.23
C ALA A 109 9.52 0.54 2.09
N ARG A 110 10.47 0.62 1.16
CA ARG A 110 11.01 1.89 0.68
C ARG A 110 10.33 2.27 -0.62
N ILE A 111 9.59 3.39 -0.63
CA ILE A 111 8.89 3.91 -1.80
C ILE A 111 9.49 5.28 -2.14
N LEU A 112 10.03 5.44 -3.35
CA LEU A 112 10.67 6.69 -3.74
C LEU A 112 9.67 7.75 -4.22
N GLY A 113 8.55 7.32 -4.82
CA GLY A 113 7.47 8.18 -5.28
C GLY A 113 6.38 8.42 -4.24
N ASP A 114 5.18 8.69 -4.72
CA ASP A 114 3.98 8.90 -3.93
C ASP A 114 3.34 7.57 -3.52
N ALA A 115 2.61 7.55 -2.39
CA ALA A 115 1.81 6.40 -1.99
C ALA A 115 0.36 6.80 -1.72
N GLU A 116 -0.56 6.03 -2.31
CA GLU A 116 -1.99 6.11 -2.07
C GLU A 116 -2.48 4.77 -1.53
N ILE A 117 -3.02 4.75 -0.31
CA ILE A 117 -3.38 3.52 0.38
C ILE A 117 -4.79 3.65 0.95
N ALA A 118 -5.71 2.86 0.42
CA ALA A 118 -7.08 2.76 0.91
C ALA A 118 -7.33 1.38 1.52
N ALA A 119 -7.71 1.30 2.81
CA ALA A 119 -7.99 0.01 3.44
C ALA A 119 -8.88 0.13 4.69
N GLY A 120 -9.40 -1.00 5.19
CA GLY A 120 -10.04 -1.03 6.50
C GLY A 120 -9.05 -0.81 7.65
N ARG A 121 -7.82 -1.35 7.51
CA ARG A 121 -6.69 -1.13 8.43
C ARG A 121 -5.39 -1.01 7.66
N ILE A 122 -4.60 0.00 8.02
CA ILE A 122 -3.27 0.23 7.45
C ILE A 122 -2.21 0.19 8.55
N THR A 123 -1.11 -0.49 8.27
CA THR A 123 0.14 -0.37 9.02
C THR A 123 1.23 -0.03 8.02
N LEU A 124 1.83 1.13 8.15
CA LEU A 124 2.95 1.58 7.35
C LEU A 124 4.19 1.73 8.23
N ASP A 125 5.21 0.93 7.92
CA ASP A 125 6.51 0.93 8.55
C ASP A 125 7.55 0.92 7.43
N GLY A 126 8.14 2.04 7.10
CA GLY A 126 9.04 2.15 5.96
C GLY A 126 9.47 3.59 5.69
N ASP A 127 10.04 3.81 4.52
CA ASP A 127 10.59 5.10 4.08
C ASP A 127 9.90 5.54 2.79
N LEU A 128 9.16 6.64 2.84
CA LEU A 128 8.42 7.20 1.73
C LEU A 128 9.00 8.54 1.30
N GLY A 129 9.46 8.62 0.05
CA GLY A 129 10.06 9.82 -0.52
C GLY A 129 9.05 10.90 -0.90
N GLY A 130 7.91 10.50 -1.45
CA GLY A 130 6.86 11.39 -1.96
C GLY A 130 5.71 11.67 -0.99
N ARG A 131 4.60 12.11 -1.55
CA ARG A 131 3.34 12.37 -0.84
C ARG A 131 2.70 11.08 -0.36
N LEU A 132 2.14 11.11 0.84
CA LEU A 132 1.35 10.02 1.39
C LEU A 132 -0.12 10.40 1.49
N VAL A 133 -0.98 9.61 0.84
CA VAL A 133 -2.44 9.66 1.03
C VAL A 133 -2.87 8.35 1.68
N MET A 134 -3.50 8.42 2.84
CA MET A 134 -4.07 7.24 3.52
C MET A 134 -5.53 7.45 3.88
N ASP A 135 -6.31 6.43 3.59
CA ASP A 135 -7.75 6.40 3.82
C ASP A 135 -8.15 5.08 4.49
N ALA A 136 -8.49 5.11 5.77
CA ALA A 136 -8.82 3.87 6.49
C ALA A 136 -9.57 4.10 7.81
N GLY A 137 -10.19 3.02 8.31
CA GLY A 137 -10.79 3.01 9.64
C GLY A 137 -9.77 2.99 10.78
N HIS A 138 -8.61 2.37 10.57
CA HIS A 138 -7.55 2.28 11.57
C HIS A 138 -6.17 2.36 10.90
N MET A 139 -5.37 3.31 11.32
CA MET A 139 -4.06 3.58 10.73
C MET A 139 -2.97 3.63 11.78
N ASN A 140 -1.84 2.98 11.48
CA ASN A 140 -0.63 3.05 12.27
C ASN A 140 0.54 3.43 11.36
N LEU A 141 1.11 4.60 11.60
CA LEU A 141 2.25 5.14 10.84
C LEU A 141 3.49 5.20 11.74
N ARG A 142 4.49 4.39 11.41
CA ARG A 142 5.75 4.27 12.17
C ARG A 142 6.97 4.73 11.40
N GLY A 143 6.91 4.68 10.07
CA GLY A 143 8.03 4.98 9.20
C GLY A 143 8.35 6.47 9.07
N THR A 144 9.13 6.80 8.05
CA THR A 144 9.47 8.19 7.69
C THR A 144 8.75 8.58 6.42
N VAL A 145 8.12 9.75 6.41
CA VAL A 145 7.51 10.34 5.21
C VAL A 145 8.19 11.68 4.94
N HIS A 146 8.86 11.75 3.80
CA HIS A 146 9.59 12.94 3.38
C HIS A 146 8.68 13.98 2.71
N GLY A 147 7.63 13.54 2.03
CA GLY A 147 6.63 14.42 1.41
C GLY A 147 5.49 14.81 2.38
N PRO A 148 4.52 15.60 1.89
CA PRO A 148 3.34 15.97 2.68
C PRO A 148 2.41 14.77 2.89
N VAL A 149 1.72 14.74 4.04
CA VAL A 149 0.75 13.69 4.35
C VAL A 149 -0.69 14.20 4.26
N GLU A 150 -1.57 13.32 3.80
CA GLU A 150 -3.01 13.51 3.84
C GLU A 150 -3.65 12.22 4.35
N ILE A 151 -4.10 12.24 5.61
CA ILE A 151 -4.60 11.07 6.30
C ILE A 151 -6.04 11.31 6.70
N ARG A 152 -6.95 10.45 6.19
CA ARG A 152 -8.38 10.51 6.45
C ARG A 152 -8.88 9.25 7.13
N GLY A 153 -9.40 9.40 8.32
CA GLY A 153 -9.99 8.31 9.08
C GLY A 153 -11.47 8.14 8.81
N HIS A 154 -11.88 7.03 8.18
CA HIS A 154 -13.28 6.71 7.94
C HIS A 154 -13.80 5.64 8.89
N GLY A 155 -14.97 5.84 9.43
CA GLY A 155 -15.72 4.83 10.16
C GLY A 155 -16.77 4.16 9.26
N ARG A 156 -16.83 2.83 9.24
CA ARG A 156 -17.87 2.08 8.49
C ARG A 156 -19.29 2.22 9.03
N HIS A 157 -19.48 2.88 10.16
CA HIS A 157 -20.79 3.11 10.79
C HIS A 157 -20.89 4.55 11.25
N GLU A 158 -22.05 5.14 11.09
CA GLU A 158 -22.39 6.47 11.62
C GLU A 158 -21.88 6.61 13.07
N GLY A 159 -20.99 7.61 13.30
CA GLY A 159 -20.45 7.96 14.61
C GLY A 159 -19.15 7.27 15.03
N ARG A 160 -18.46 6.51 14.16
CA ARG A 160 -17.11 6.01 14.40
C ARG A 160 -16.15 6.48 13.31
N ASN A 161 -15.70 7.69 13.43
CA ASN A 161 -14.58 8.17 12.66
C ASN A 161 -13.33 7.36 13.01
N GLY A 162 -12.38 7.23 12.07
CA GLY A 162 -11.23 6.37 12.22
C GLY A 162 -10.27 6.76 13.35
N ARG A 163 -9.33 5.87 13.63
CA ARG A 163 -8.22 6.09 14.57
C ARG A 163 -6.90 6.14 13.83
N VAL A 164 -6.07 7.10 14.17
CA VAL A 164 -4.70 7.27 13.66
C VAL A 164 -3.71 7.22 14.82
N GLU A 165 -2.73 6.34 14.71
CA GLU A 165 -1.58 6.26 15.60
C GLU A 165 -0.32 6.68 14.82
N LEU A 166 0.29 7.79 15.21
CA LEU A 166 1.52 8.32 14.62
C LEU A 166 2.68 8.15 15.60
N SER A 167 3.67 7.38 15.22
CA SER A 167 4.93 7.24 15.97
C SER A 167 6.17 7.42 15.07
N GLY A 168 5.96 7.71 13.79
CA GLY A 168 6.98 7.92 12.78
C GLY A 168 7.46 9.37 12.67
N HIS A 169 8.15 9.67 11.57
CA HIS A 169 8.67 10.97 11.23
C HIS A 169 7.96 11.56 10.01
N LEU A 170 7.42 12.77 10.15
CA LEU A 170 6.83 13.56 9.09
C LEU A 170 7.71 14.76 8.80
N ALA A 171 8.36 14.80 7.63
CA ALA A 171 9.31 15.84 7.30
C ALA A 171 8.67 17.14 6.77
N GLN A 172 7.45 17.09 6.24
CA GLN A 172 6.77 18.27 5.66
C GLN A 172 5.41 18.58 6.32
N GLY A 173 4.94 17.75 7.26
CA GLY A 173 3.62 17.92 7.85
C GLY A 173 2.48 17.55 6.89
N GLY A 174 1.36 18.28 6.93
CA GLY A 174 0.18 18.03 6.08
C GLY A 174 -1.12 18.04 6.87
N LEU A 175 -2.04 17.10 6.56
CA LEU A 175 -3.36 16.99 7.18
C LEU A 175 -3.58 15.60 7.76
N ILE A 176 -4.04 15.53 9.00
CA ILE A 176 -4.60 14.32 9.62
C ILE A 176 -6.00 14.63 10.11
N CYS A 177 -6.99 13.95 9.58
CA CYS A 177 -8.37 14.02 10.03
C CYS A 177 -8.88 12.64 10.47
N ALA A 178 -9.25 12.49 11.74
CA ALA A 178 -9.85 11.27 12.30
C ALA A 178 -10.55 11.59 13.62
N ALA A 179 -11.46 10.72 14.09
CA ALA A 179 -12.06 10.91 15.41
C ALA A 179 -11.02 10.88 16.52
N GLU A 180 -10.14 9.93 16.44
CA GLU A 180 -9.09 9.75 17.45
C GLU A 180 -7.71 9.76 16.79
N VAL A 181 -6.87 10.65 17.27
CA VAL A 181 -5.47 10.76 16.81
C VAL A 181 -4.56 10.63 18.04
N GLU A 182 -3.69 9.65 18.01
CA GLU A 182 -2.65 9.44 19.02
C GLU A 182 -1.28 9.75 18.41
N ILE A 183 -0.55 10.68 19.03
CA ILE A 183 0.82 11.02 18.64
C ILE A 183 1.75 10.45 19.70
N GLY A 184 2.51 9.43 19.29
CA GLY A 184 3.47 8.75 20.15
C GLY A 184 4.65 9.64 20.51
N ARG A 185 5.32 9.35 21.65
CA ARG A 185 6.49 10.11 22.13
C ARG A 185 7.70 10.06 21.18
N SER A 186 7.76 9.05 20.31
CA SER A 186 8.79 8.89 19.28
C SER A 186 8.48 9.66 18.00
N ALA A 187 7.26 10.16 17.85
CA ALA A 187 6.86 10.90 16.66
C ALA A 187 7.70 12.19 16.53
N ARG A 188 8.14 12.45 15.30
CA ARG A 188 8.79 13.69 14.92
C ARG A 188 7.95 14.35 13.83
N ILE A 189 7.59 15.60 14.07
CA ILE A 189 6.77 16.36 13.13
C ILE A 189 7.57 17.60 12.77
N GLU A 190 7.90 17.69 11.48
CA GLU A 190 8.50 18.86 10.88
C GLU A 190 7.51 19.46 9.88
N GLY A 191 7.63 20.76 9.63
CA GLY A 191 6.68 21.45 8.78
C GLY A 191 5.34 21.75 9.46
N ASP A 192 4.34 22.09 8.66
CA ASP A 192 3.03 22.53 9.15
C ASP A 192 2.03 21.37 9.10
N LEU A 193 1.77 20.75 10.25
CA LEU A 193 0.78 19.69 10.39
C LEU A 193 -0.52 20.24 10.99
N LEU A 194 -1.64 20.02 10.30
CA LEU A 194 -2.98 20.25 10.83
C LEU A 194 -3.60 18.93 11.29
N VAL A 195 -4.00 18.85 12.54
CA VAL A 195 -4.72 17.71 13.10
C VAL A 195 -6.16 18.11 13.40
N ILE A 196 -7.11 17.41 12.80
CA ILE A 196 -8.54 17.58 13.02
C ILE A 196 -9.07 16.31 13.69
N SER A 197 -9.52 16.41 14.94
CA SER A 197 -10.00 15.25 15.71
C SER A 197 -10.98 15.66 16.81
N ASP A 198 -11.67 14.69 17.42
CA ASP A 198 -12.62 14.97 18.50
C ASP A 198 -11.94 15.48 19.75
N HIS A 199 -10.73 15.01 20.02
CA HIS A 199 -9.93 15.43 21.16
C HIS A 199 -8.52 15.82 20.70
N ARG A 200 -7.98 16.87 21.30
CA ARG A 200 -6.60 17.29 21.01
C ARG A 200 -5.61 16.20 21.44
N PRO A 201 -4.76 15.68 20.52
CA PRO A 201 -3.70 14.76 20.86
C PRO A 201 -2.69 15.38 21.87
N ALA A 202 -2.03 14.54 22.63
CA ALA A 202 -0.89 14.97 23.44
C ALA A 202 0.31 15.26 22.54
N GLY A 203 1.12 16.25 22.91
CA GLY A 203 2.33 16.63 22.19
C GLY A 203 2.26 18.02 21.57
N ASP A 204 3.32 18.38 20.86
CA ASP A 204 3.54 19.67 20.22
C ASP A 204 3.93 19.49 18.74
N GLY A 205 4.12 20.58 18.02
CA GLY A 205 4.57 20.57 16.62
C GLY A 205 3.43 20.45 15.61
N PHE A 206 2.17 20.64 16.01
CA PHE A 206 1.03 20.63 15.10
C PHE A 206 -0.01 21.69 15.46
N ARG A 207 -0.79 22.11 14.48
CA ARG A 207 -2.02 22.90 14.69
C ARG A 207 -3.19 21.92 14.93
N TYR A 208 -4.12 22.31 15.77
CA TYR A 208 -5.28 21.48 16.10
C TYR A 208 -6.59 22.23 15.83
N GLU A 209 -7.53 21.52 15.24
CA GLU A 209 -8.93 21.90 15.12
C GLU A 209 -9.84 20.78 15.63
N ALA A 210 -10.89 21.16 16.34
CA ALA A 210 -11.89 20.19 16.77
C ALA A 210 -12.76 19.72 15.57
N LEU A 211 -13.01 18.43 15.48
CA LEU A 211 -13.79 17.83 14.40
C LEU A 211 -15.26 18.30 14.43
N ASN A 212 -15.83 18.47 15.63
CA ASN A 212 -17.18 19.02 15.86
C ASN A 212 -18.28 18.31 15.03
N GLY A 213 -18.19 16.99 14.87
CA GLY A 213 -19.14 16.19 14.09
C GLY A 213 -19.04 16.36 12.57
N ARG A 214 -17.99 17.04 12.06
CA ARG A 214 -17.70 17.08 10.62
C ARG A 214 -17.18 15.72 10.14
N ASP A 215 -17.36 15.44 8.86
CA ASP A 215 -16.80 14.27 8.21
C ASP A 215 -15.46 14.61 7.57
N CYS A 216 -14.47 13.71 7.71
CA CYS A 216 -13.16 13.86 7.09
C CYS A 216 -13.17 13.72 5.56
N GLU A 217 -14.23 13.17 4.97
CA GLU A 217 -14.37 13.07 3.50
C GLU A 217 -14.59 14.43 2.82
N HIS A 218 -15.10 15.41 3.56
CA HIS A 218 -15.54 16.71 3.02
C HIS A 218 -14.65 17.89 3.48
N LEU A 219 -13.44 17.59 3.93
CA LEU A 219 -12.46 18.60 4.38
C LEU A 219 -11.41 18.88 3.33
#